data_8b586b16f758afc8bfe272a94b3b1719
#
_entry.id   8b586b16f758afc8bfe272a94b3b1719
#
_cell.length_a   1.000
_cell.length_b   1.000
_cell.length_c   1.000
_cell.angle_alpha   90.00
_cell.angle_beta   90.00
_cell.angle_gamma   90.00
#
_symmetry.space_group_name_H-M   'P 1'
#
loop_
_entity.id
_entity.type
_entity.pdbx_description
1 polymer ?
#
loop_
_entity_poly.entity_id
_entity_poly.type
_entity_poly.pdbx_seq_one_letter_code
_entity_poly.pdbx_strand_id
1 'polypeptide(L)'
;MTETADPDLIIRVAAKGDGVTADGRHVAFSAPLDRLNDEGGLIKGPHHVDPPCQHFQSCGGCSLQQLDTESYTEFLTDRVAYALEGQGLHAELMHPPRISQPKTRIRASLRAAKLGDQFKLGFSGAGSHRIVDLKQCEIMVPEMFDLLAPLRKFLKNASRRKHDMNIEMTLVDQGIDLLISNYEPEGLEQREALSDFAKANGLARLSVDGGYGPETQWEPEPVTVTLSGTAVNFPHSGFLQPTQDGQKVLIAAMLEAIGDAKLVADLFAGLGTFTFALSADKKVYAAEGARDAIGSLKLAANHSSRQIFCEHRDLFRRPLSVEELNRFDA
;
A
#
# COMPACT_ATOMS: atom_id res chain seq x y z
N MET A 1 7.60 35.15 33.40
CA MET A 1 8.14 33.87 33.85
C MET A 1 7.75 32.89 32.74
N THR A 2 8.68 32.52 31.88
CA THR A 2 8.46 31.48 30.87
C THR A 2 8.30 30.17 31.65
N GLU A 3 7.09 29.61 31.66
CA GLU A 3 6.84 28.26 32.14
C GLU A 3 7.77 27.34 31.37
N THR A 4 8.78 26.78 32.04
CA THR A 4 9.65 25.81 31.42
C THR A 4 8.81 24.60 31.09
N ALA A 5 8.62 24.30 29.79
CA ALA A 5 7.90 23.13 29.34
C ALA A 5 8.47 21.90 30.07
N ASP A 6 7.60 21.04 30.56
CA ASP A 6 7.99 19.80 31.22
C ASP A 6 8.85 18.95 30.27
N PRO A 7 10.12 18.67 30.59
CA PRO A 7 11.05 17.98 29.70
C PRO A 7 10.61 16.54 29.38
N ASP A 8 9.79 15.91 30.21
CA ASP A 8 9.32 14.54 30.08
C ASP A 8 8.00 14.40 29.34
N LEU A 9 7.35 15.54 29.02
CA LEU A 9 6.09 15.55 28.29
C LEU A 9 6.31 15.29 26.79
N ILE A 10 5.56 14.36 26.21
CA ILE A 10 5.52 14.15 24.76
C ILE A 10 4.68 15.26 24.13
N ILE A 11 5.32 16.10 23.31
CA ILE A 11 4.69 17.28 22.72
C ILE A 11 4.23 17.10 21.28
N ARG A 12 4.74 16.11 20.57
CA ARG A 12 4.40 15.82 19.17
C ARG A 12 4.83 14.41 18.76
N VAL A 13 4.40 13.96 17.58
CA VAL A 13 4.86 12.72 16.97
C VAL A 13 5.81 13.03 15.81
N ALA A 14 6.98 12.39 15.79
CA ALA A 14 7.96 12.49 14.71
C ALA A 14 7.51 11.74 13.45
N ALA A 15 8.10 12.06 12.29
CA ALA A 15 7.75 11.50 10.99
C ALA A 15 7.80 9.95 10.93
N LYS A 16 8.59 9.30 11.79
CA LYS A 16 8.69 7.83 11.88
C LYS A 16 7.70 7.20 12.86
N GLY A 17 6.91 8.02 13.58
CA GLY A 17 5.90 7.56 14.53
C GLY A 17 6.32 7.54 16.00
N ASP A 18 7.57 7.94 16.31
CA ASP A 18 8.01 8.10 17.69
C ASP A 18 7.45 9.42 18.24
N GLY A 19 7.01 9.43 19.50
CA GLY A 19 6.75 10.68 20.19
C GLY A 19 8.04 11.42 20.49
N VAL A 20 7.97 12.74 20.59
CA VAL A 20 9.11 13.63 20.88
C VAL A 20 8.80 14.42 22.13
N THR A 21 9.69 14.35 23.12
CA THR A 21 9.60 15.12 24.36
C THR A 21 9.96 16.59 24.13
N ALA A 22 9.63 17.45 25.10
CA ALA A 22 9.96 18.88 25.02
C ALA A 22 11.46 19.16 24.93
N ASP A 23 12.32 18.27 25.46
CA ASP A 23 13.77 18.35 25.37
C ASP A 23 14.35 17.61 24.13
N GLY A 24 13.49 17.04 23.26
CA GLY A 24 13.87 16.46 21.97
C GLY A 24 14.20 14.97 21.98
N ARG A 25 13.99 14.25 23.07
CA ARG A 25 14.15 12.77 23.09
C ARG A 25 13.05 12.08 22.30
N HIS A 26 13.39 11.01 21.59
CA HIS A 26 12.45 10.16 20.87
C HIS A 26 12.00 9.00 21.75
N VAL A 27 10.69 8.81 21.87
CA VAL A 27 10.05 7.76 22.67
C VAL A 27 9.16 6.91 21.78
N ALA A 28 9.53 5.67 21.56
CA ALA A 28 8.77 4.77 20.69
C ALA A 28 7.36 4.50 21.24
N PHE A 29 6.38 4.41 20.35
CA PHE A 29 4.99 4.06 20.65
C PHE A 29 4.30 4.97 21.67
N SER A 30 4.76 6.19 21.85
CA SER A 30 4.10 7.20 22.68
C SER A 30 3.14 8.08 21.86
N ALA A 31 2.22 8.72 22.56
CA ALA A 31 1.24 9.65 22.01
C ALA A 31 1.45 11.07 22.59
N PRO A 32 0.91 12.12 21.96
CA PRO A 32 0.94 13.46 22.55
C PRO A 32 0.33 13.46 23.96
N LEU A 33 0.90 14.24 24.84
CA LEU A 33 0.57 14.33 26.27
C LEU A 33 0.84 13.06 27.10
N ASP A 34 1.49 12.03 26.54
CA ASP A 34 2.15 11.02 27.36
C ASP A 34 3.34 11.67 28.11
N ARG A 35 3.73 11.06 29.21
CA ARG A 35 4.85 11.54 30.03
C ARG A 35 5.79 10.40 30.38
N LEU A 36 7.07 10.69 30.45
CA LEU A 36 8.05 9.77 31.03
C LEU A 36 8.05 9.89 32.56
N ASN A 37 8.11 8.78 33.27
CA ASN A 37 8.37 8.78 34.70
C ASN A 37 9.89 8.76 34.98
N ASP A 38 10.28 8.91 36.24
CA ASP A 38 11.69 8.95 36.69
C ASP A 38 12.51 7.70 36.32
N GLU A 39 11.85 6.57 36.06
CA GLU A 39 12.46 5.30 35.66
C GLU A 39 12.50 5.13 34.12
N GLY A 40 12.05 6.14 33.36
CA GLY A 40 11.94 6.10 31.90
C GLY A 40 10.74 5.31 31.35
N GLY A 41 9.83 4.90 32.22
CA GLY A 41 8.56 4.26 31.83
C GLY A 41 7.55 5.28 31.30
N LEU A 42 6.64 4.84 30.42
CA LEU A 42 5.63 5.67 29.81
C LEU A 42 4.36 5.72 30.68
N ILE A 43 3.97 6.93 31.08
CA ILE A 43 2.64 7.24 31.65
C ILE A 43 1.75 7.71 30.52
N LYS A 44 0.69 6.93 30.23
CA LYS A 44 -0.24 7.22 29.13
C LYS A 44 -1.06 8.48 29.42
N GLY A 45 -1.09 9.39 28.47
CA GLY A 45 -1.91 10.60 28.43
C GLY A 45 -3.28 10.36 27.79
N PRO A 46 -4.08 11.43 27.65
CA PRO A 46 -5.46 11.34 27.17
C PRO A 46 -5.58 10.90 25.69
N HIS A 47 -4.55 11.12 24.89
CA HIS A 47 -4.53 10.78 23.45
C HIS A 47 -3.93 9.39 23.18
N HIS A 48 -3.51 8.69 24.22
CA HIS A 48 -3.00 7.33 24.10
C HIS A 48 -4.11 6.29 24.20
N VAL A 49 -4.37 5.59 23.11
CA VAL A 49 -5.34 4.49 23.08
C VAL A 49 -4.64 3.13 23.08
N ASP A 50 -5.32 2.10 23.58
CA ASP A 50 -4.79 0.74 23.53
C ASP A 50 -4.89 0.23 22.08
N PRO A 51 -3.74 -0.19 21.48
CA PRO A 51 -3.72 -0.68 20.12
C PRO A 51 -4.61 -1.92 19.93
N PRO A 52 -5.50 -1.95 18.91
CA PRO A 52 -6.41 -3.07 18.71
C PRO A 52 -5.71 -4.36 18.22
N CYS A 53 -4.49 -4.24 17.68
CA CYS A 53 -3.73 -5.37 17.13
C CYS A 53 -2.74 -5.94 18.15
N GLN A 54 -2.84 -7.23 18.45
CA GLN A 54 -1.91 -7.91 19.36
C GLN A 54 -0.45 -7.93 18.87
N HIS A 55 -0.21 -7.69 17.58
CA HIS A 55 1.13 -7.63 16.98
C HIS A 55 1.72 -6.22 16.94
N PHE A 56 0.98 -5.22 17.42
CA PHE A 56 1.51 -3.87 17.49
C PHE A 56 2.82 -3.84 18.29
N GLN A 57 3.73 -2.95 17.98
CA GLN A 57 5.12 -2.88 18.46
C GLN A 57 6.08 -3.94 17.89
N SER A 58 5.62 -5.16 17.59
CA SER A 58 6.47 -6.20 17.00
C SER A 58 6.39 -6.25 15.46
N CYS A 59 5.22 -5.96 14.90
CA CYS A 59 4.95 -5.96 13.47
C CYS A 59 5.31 -4.61 12.84
N GLY A 60 6.11 -4.62 11.77
CA GLY A 60 6.49 -3.41 11.03
C GLY A 60 5.39 -2.85 10.10
N GLY A 61 4.22 -3.48 10.06
CA GLY A 61 3.11 -3.04 9.18
C GLY A 61 2.34 -1.81 9.70
N CYS A 62 2.44 -1.49 11.01
CA CYS A 62 1.74 -0.37 11.65
C CYS A 62 2.64 0.30 12.67
N SER A 63 2.59 1.63 12.78
CA SER A 63 3.42 2.42 13.69
C SER A 63 2.65 3.39 14.58
N LEU A 64 1.33 3.58 14.38
CA LEU A 64 0.56 4.67 15.01
C LEU A 64 -0.77 4.21 15.63
N GLN A 65 -0.91 2.91 15.94
CA GLN A 65 -2.18 2.41 16.54
C GLN A 65 -2.41 2.87 17.98
N GLN A 66 -1.41 3.46 18.62
CA GLN A 66 -1.52 4.03 19.96
C GLN A 66 -2.13 5.44 19.97
N LEU A 67 -2.27 6.09 18.81
CA LEU A 67 -2.86 7.42 18.70
C LEU A 67 -4.38 7.32 18.59
N ASP A 68 -5.09 8.22 19.26
CA ASP A 68 -6.51 8.45 19.00
C ASP A 68 -6.70 9.11 17.61
N THR A 69 -7.95 9.24 17.17
CA THR A 69 -8.26 9.81 15.85
C THR A 69 -7.83 11.27 15.72
N GLU A 70 -7.92 12.05 16.80
CA GLU A 70 -7.55 13.46 16.81
C GLU A 70 -6.04 13.62 16.57
N SER A 71 -5.22 12.99 17.40
CA SER A 71 -3.76 13.06 17.28
C SER A 71 -3.25 12.42 15.97
N TYR A 72 -3.93 11.39 15.49
CA TYR A 72 -3.58 10.80 14.20
C TYR A 72 -3.88 11.76 13.03
N THR A 73 -5.00 12.46 13.07
CA THR A 73 -5.38 13.48 12.08
C THR A 73 -4.40 14.65 12.09
N GLU A 74 -4.04 15.14 13.27
CA GLU A 74 -3.05 16.20 13.46
C GLU A 74 -1.69 15.77 12.91
N PHE A 75 -1.20 14.59 13.27
CA PHE A 75 0.05 14.04 12.74
C PHE A 75 0.08 14.00 11.20
N LEU A 76 -1.01 13.59 10.55
CA LEU A 76 -1.08 13.53 9.08
C LEU A 76 -1.04 14.93 8.45
N THR A 77 -1.73 15.90 9.06
CA THR A 77 -1.74 17.31 8.64
C THR A 77 -0.36 17.93 8.78
N ASP A 78 0.24 17.78 9.95
CA ASP A 78 1.57 18.32 10.29
C ASP A 78 2.66 17.79 9.36
N ARG A 79 2.60 16.53 8.97
CA ARG A 79 3.57 15.98 8.02
C ARG A 79 3.62 16.71 6.70
N VAL A 80 2.46 17.16 6.20
CA VAL A 80 2.37 17.94 4.96
C VAL A 80 2.78 19.38 5.22
N ALA A 81 2.27 20.00 6.28
CA ALA A 81 2.59 21.38 6.65
C ALA A 81 4.11 21.58 6.83
N TYR A 82 4.76 20.77 7.67
CA TYR A 82 6.21 20.87 7.90
C TYR A 82 7.05 20.56 6.66
N ALA A 83 6.58 19.68 5.77
CA ALA A 83 7.28 19.42 4.51
C ALA A 83 7.26 20.64 3.59
N LEU A 84 6.15 21.37 3.53
CA LEU A 84 6.01 22.61 2.77
C LEU A 84 6.83 23.73 3.41
N GLU A 85 6.70 23.93 4.72
CA GLU A 85 7.44 24.94 5.48
C GLU A 85 8.97 24.77 5.32
N GLY A 86 9.45 23.53 5.34
CA GLY A 86 10.86 23.21 5.09
C GLY A 86 11.37 23.63 3.71
N GLN A 87 10.48 23.91 2.76
CA GLN A 87 10.78 24.47 1.44
C GLN A 87 10.41 25.95 1.32
N GLY A 88 10.03 26.60 2.42
CA GLY A 88 9.57 27.99 2.42
C GLY A 88 8.20 28.18 1.76
N LEU A 89 7.40 27.11 1.68
CA LEU A 89 6.06 27.12 1.10
C LEU A 89 5.00 27.02 2.19
N HIS A 90 3.86 27.64 1.97
CA HIS A 90 2.67 27.52 2.84
C HIS A 90 1.47 27.17 1.98
N ALA A 91 0.65 26.24 2.46
CA ALA A 91 -0.61 25.91 1.80
C ALA A 91 -1.66 27.00 2.11
N GLU A 92 -2.31 27.53 1.09
CA GLU A 92 -3.45 28.44 1.28
C GLU A 92 -4.68 27.71 1.83
N LEU A 93 -4.81 26.43 1.48
CA LEU A 93 -5.89 25.56 1.93
C LEU A 93 -5.33 24.17 2.25
N MET A 94 -5.65 23.68 3.43
CA MET A 94 -5.38 22.31 3.86
C MET A 94 -6.71 21.59 4.10
N HIS A 95 -7.04 20.63 3.27
CA HIS A 95 -8.20 19.76 3.54
C HIS A 95 -7.91 18.80 4.70
N PRO A 96 -8.91 18.47 5.53
CA PRO A 96 -8.73 17.51 6.61
C PRO A 96 -8.36 16.13 6.03
N PRO A 97 -7.44 15.38 6.65
CA PRO A 97 -7.08 14.04 6.22
C PRO A 97 -8.29 13.11 6.17
N ARG A 98 -8.30 12.23 5.17
CA ARG A 98 -9.27 11.13 5.09
C ARG A 98 -8.62 9.85 5.58
N ILE A 99 -9.18 9.26 6.61
CA ILE A 99 -8.70 8.05 7.25
C ILE A 99 -9.55 6.88 6.76
N SER A 100 -8.91 5.90 6.13
CA SER A 100 -9.58 4.65 5.72
C SER A 100 -9.99 3.84 6.93
N GLN A 101 -11.14 3.17 6.84
CA GLN A 101 -11.60 2.28 7.91
C GLN A 101 -10.67 1.08 8.09
N PRO A 102 -10.62 0.48 9.27
CA PRO A 102 -9.94 -0.79 9.49
C PRO A 102 -10.42 -1.86 8.50
N LYS A 103 -9.55 -2.83 8.19
CA LYS A 103 -9.86 -3.97 7.32
C LYS A 103 -10.26 -3.60 5.89
N THR A 104 -9.67 -2.55 5.35
CA THR A 104 -9.92 -2.08 3.97
C THR A 104 -8.71 -2.19 3.04
N ARG A 105 -7.55 -2.61 3.56
CA ARG A 105 -6.33 -2.74 2.75
C ARG A 105 -6.41 -3.93 1.81
N ILE A 106 -6.39 -3.65 0.50
CA ILE A 106 -6.56 -4.62 -0.58
C ILE A 106 -5.27 -5.17 -1.17
N ARG A 107 -4.11 -4.79 -0.63
CA ARG A 107 -2.81 -5.33 -1.07
C ARG A 107 -1.84 -5.46 0.09
N ALA A 108 -1.08 -6.56 0.09
CA ALA A 108 -0.09 -6.83 1.12
C ALA A 108 1.11 -7.56 0.53
N SER A 109 2.31 -7.20 1.00
CA SER A 109 3.53 -7.94 0.77
C SER A 109 4.01 -8.52 2.09
N LEU A 110 3.98 -9.85 2.19
CA LEU A 110 4.31 -10.62 3.37
C LEU A 110 5.57 -11.44 3.10
N ARG A 111 6.13 -11.98 4.17
CA ARG A 111 7.21 -12.96 4.10
C ARG A 111 6.78 -14.26 4.71
N ALA A 112 7.26 -15.36 4.15
CA ALA A 112 7.06 -16.69 4.69
C ALA A 112 8.40 -17.41 4.83
N ALA A 113 8.61 -18.13 5.94
CA ALA A 113 9.82 -18.90 6.15
C ALA A 113 9.59 -20.13 7.03
N LYS A 114 10.29 -21.21 6.68
CA LYS A 114 10.41 -22.42 7.50
C LYS A 114 11.65 -22.31 8.39
N LEU A 115 11.45 -22.26 9.69
CA LEU A 115 12.49 -22.14 10.72
C LEU A 115 12.46 -23.39 11.61
N GLY A 116 13.23 -24.42 11.25
CA GLY A 116 13.13 -25.75 11.88
C GLY A 116 11.74 -26.35 11.62
N ASP A 117 11.02 -26.72 12.69
CA ASP A 117 9.65 -27.27 12.60
C ASP A 117 8.57 -26.19 12.56
N GLN A 118 8.94 -24.93 12.79
CA GLN A 118 8.00 -23.80 12.73
C GLN A 118 7.95 -23.22 11.31
N PHE A 119 6.76 -22.82 10.89
CA PHE A 119 6.53 -22.05 9.69
C PHE A 119 5.89 -20.72 10.07
N LYS A 120 6.50 -19.62 9.65
CA LYS A 120 6.01 -18.25 9.90
C LYS A 120 5.56 -17.61 8.60
N LEU A 121 4.43 -16.92 8.65
CA LEU A 121 3.86 -16.16 7.54
C LEU A 121 3.32 -14.84 8.08
N GLY A 122 3.84 -13.72 7.58
CA GLY A 122 3.41 -12.40 7.99
C GLY A 122 4.35 -11.29 7.59
N PHE A 123 4.20 -10.13 8.21
CA PHE A 123 5.07 -8.97 7.94
C PHE A 123 6.44 -9.12 8.62
N SER A 124 7.43 -8.40 8.10
CA SER A 124 8.68 -8.21 8.82
C SER A 124 8.45 -7.39 10.08
N GLY A 125 9.22 -7.67 11.13
CA GLY A 125 9.20 -6.87 12.35
C GLY A 125 9.73 -5.44 12.11
N ALA A 126 9.33 -4.52 12.96
CA ALA A 126 9.79 -3.14 12.89
C ALA A 126 11.33 -3.07 12.94
N GLY A 127 11.94 -2.44 11.93
CA GLY A 127 13.40 -2.31 11.83
C GLY A 127 14.18 -3.62 11.75
N SER A 128 13.53 -4.77 11.45
CA SER A 128 14.19 -6.07 11.44
C SER A 128 13.71 -6.97 10.30
N HIS A 129 14.52 -8.00 9.99
CA HIS A 129 14.15 -9.05 9.02
C HIS A 129 13.38 -10.21 9.66
N ARG A 130 13.10 -10.15 10.97
CA ARG A 130 12.36 -11.20 11.68
C ARG A 130 10.90 -11.21 11.23
N ILE A 131 10.39 -12.37 10.84
CA ILE A 131 8.99 -12.52 10.44
C ILE A 131 8.11 -12.60 11.70
N VAL A 132 7.10 -11.74 11.76
CA VAL A 132 6.01 -11.79 12.74
C VAL A 132 4.92 -12.69 12.18
N ASP A 133 4.73 -13.87 12.81
CA ASP A 133 3.70 -14.82 12.36
C ASP A 133 2.31 -14.26 12.69
N LEU A 134 1.58 -13.84 11.65
CA LEU A 134 0.31 -13.13 11.82
C LEU A 134 -0.80 -14.06 12.34
N LYS A 135 -1.41 -13.65 13.45
CA LYS A 135 -2.61 -14.26 14.05
C LYS A 135 -3.81 -13.31 14.04
N GLN A 136 -3.55 -12.03 13.73
CA GLN A 136 -4.52 -10.95 13.65
C GLN A 136 -3.98 -9.88 12.71
N CYS A 137 -4.86 -9.17 12.01
CA CYS A 137 -4.51 -7.96 11.26
C CYS A 137 -5.74 -7.05 11.20
N GLU A 138 -5.59 -5.81 11.65
CA GLU A 138 -6.67 -4.83 11.67
C GLU A 138 -6.71 -3.94 10.43
N ILE A 139 -5.78 -4.14 9.49
CA ILE A 139 -5.72 -3.30 8.29
C ILE A 139 -6.09 -4.05 7.01
N MET A 140 -5.75 -5.33 6.91
CA MET A 140 -5.99 -6.16 5.72
C MET A 140 -7.47 -6.54 5.60
N VAL A 141 -8.02 -6.57 4.39
CA VAL A 141 -9.39 -7.07 4.14
C VAL A 141 -9.52 -8.52 4.63
N PRO A 142 -10.71 -8.91 5.14
CA PRO A 142 -10.91 -10.24 5.72
C PRO A 142 -10.53 -11.38 4.76
N GLU A 143 -10.90 -11.27 3.49
CA GLU A 143 -10.65 -12.30 2.47
C GLU A 143 -9.15 -12.63 2.34
N MET A 144 -8.29 -11.60 2.36
CA MET A 144 -6.84 -11.81 2.30
C MET A 144 -6.29 -12.36 3.62
N PHE A 145 -6.83 -11.95 4.75
CA PHE A 145 -6.40 -12.46 6.05
C PHE A 145 -6.79 -13.93 6.24
N ASP A 146 -8.00 -14.32 5.84
CA ASP A 146 -8.52 -15.68 5.95
C ASP A 146 -7.70 -16.67 5.09
N LEU A 147 -7.15 -16.20 3.95
CA LEU A 147 -6.26 -17.01 3.12
C LEU A 147 -4.94 -17.37 3.83
N LEU A 148 -4.49 -16.62 4.85
CA LEU A 148 -3.21 -16.88 5.51
C LEU A 148 -3.15 -18.26 6.19
N ALA A 149 -4.23 -18.74 6.75
CA ALA A 149 -4.26 -20.03 7.44
C ALA A 149 -4.08 -21.22 6.47
N PRO A 150 -4.87 -21.35 5.39
CA PRO A 150 -4.65 -22.39 4.39
C PRO A 150 -3.32 -22.25 3.66
N LEU A 151 -2.87 -21.01 3.35
CA LEU A 151 -1.58 -20.76 2.70
C LEU A 151 -0.40 -21.20 3.58
N ARG A 152 -0.45 -20.90 4.89
CA ARG A 152 0.56 -21.36 5.84
C ARG A 152 0.66 -22.89 5.88
N LYS A 153 -0.49 -23.58 5.90
CA LYS A 153 -0.54 -25.05 5.89
C LYS A 153 0.05 -25.61 4.58
N PHE A 154 -0.34 -25.03 3.45
CA PHE A 154 0.16 -25.41 2.12
C PHE A 154 1.67 -25.24 2.03
N LEU A 155 2.19 -24.05 2.28
CA LEU A 155 3.61 -23.73 2.17
C LEU A 155 4.48 -24.50 3.18
N LYS A 156 3.99 -24.76 4.38
CA LYS A 156 4.70 -25.60 5.36
C LYS A 156 5.00 -26.99 4.80
N ASN A 157 4.06 -27.57 4.07
CA ASN A 157 4.19 -28.91 3.47
C ASN A 157 5.02 -28.88 2.17
N ALA A 158 4.85 -27.85 1.36
CA ALA A 158 5.56 -27.69 0.09
C ALA A 158 7.02 -27.25 0.25
N SER A 159 7.35 -26.57 1.36
CA SER A 159 8.69 -26.03 1.58
C SER A 159 9.66 -27.07 2.12
N ARG A 160 10.76 -27.28 1.41
CA ARG A 160 11.96 -27.94 1.94
C ARG A 160 12.72 -26.97 2.85
N ARG A 161 13.78 -27.36 3.52
CA ARG A 161 14.49 -26.64 4.58
C ARG A 161 14.79 -25.15 4.25
N LYS A 162 14.69 -24.28 5.29
CA LYS A 162 15.18 -22.88 5.33
C LYS A 162 14.95 -22.10 4.02
N HIS A 163 13.71 -21.90 3.66
CA HIS A 163 13.36 -21.17 2.44
C HIS A 163 12.58 -19.91 2.82
N ASP A 164 13.13 -18.75 2.49
CA ASP A 164 12.46 -17.46 2.63
C ASP A 164 11.71 -17.16 1.34
N MET A 165 10.40 -16.96 1.42
CA MET A 165 9.53 -16.60 0.30
C MET A 165 8.94 -15.22 0.52
N ASN A 166 8.72 -14.49 -0.56
CA ASN A 166 7.88 -13.28 -0.53
C ASN A 166 6.48 -13.65 -1.04
N ILE A 167 5.49 -13.14 -0.37
CA ILE A 167 4.07 -13.40 -0.64
C ILE A 167 3.41 -12.08 -0.95
N GLU A 168 3.06 -11.85 -2.21
CA GLU A 168 2.29 -10.68 -2.61
C GLU A 168 0.84 -11.09 -2.83
N MET A 169 -0.07 -10.36 -2.21
CA MET A 169 -1.50 -10.55 -2.36
C MET A 169 -2.16 -9.23 -2.75
N THR A 170 -3.03 -9.29 -3.74
CA THR A 170 -3.86 -8.16 -4.15
C THR A 170 -5.28 -8.63 -4.36
N LEU A 171 -6.26 -7.93 -3.78
CA LEU A 171 -7.67 -8.15 -4.07
C LEU A 171 -7.99 -7.46 -5.40
N VAL A 172 -8.42 -8.24 -6.37
CA VAL A 172 -8.80 -7.84 -7.73
C VAL A 172 -10.27 -8.17 -7.98
N ASP A 173 -10.79 -7.89 -9.17
CA ASP A 173 -12.22 -8.08 -9.45
C ASP A 173 -12.68 -9.53 -9.28
N GLN A 174 -11.85 -10.51 -9.61
CA GLN A 174 -12.16 -11.95 -9.57
C GLN A 174 -11.80 -12.63 -8.24
N GLY A 175 -11.22 -11.91 -7.27
CA GLY A 175 -10.77 -12.47 -5.99
C GLY A 175 -9.34 -12.09 -5.63
N ILE A 176 -8.57 -13.02 -5.08
CA ILE A 176 -7.19 -12.74 -4.68
C ILE A 176 -6.22 -13.15 -5.79
N ASP A 177 -5.40 -12.21 -6.24
CA ASP A 177 -4.18 -12.47 -7.01
C ASP A 177 -3.03 -12.73 -6.02
N LEU A 178 -2.43 -13.92 -6.09
CA LEU A 178 -1.37 -14.39 -5.20
C LEU A 178 -0.09 -14.67 -6.00
N LEU A 179 0.99 -13.97 -5.66
CA LEU A 179 2.34 -14.25 -6.17
C LEU A 179 3.24 -14.74 -5.03
N ILE A 180 3.90 -15.88 -5.25
CA ILE A 180 4.88 -16.47 -4.35
C ILE A 180 6.26 -16.37 -5.00
N SER A 181 7.09 -15.41 -4.57
CA SER A 181 8.44 -15.24 -5.09
C SER A 181 9.48 -15.97 -4.22
N ASN A 182 10.64 -16.23 -4.81
CA ASN A 182 11.66 -17.14 -4.26
C ASN A 182 11.12 -18.56 -4.04
N TYR A 183 10.23 -19.02 -4.92
CA TYR A 183 9.67 -20.35 -4.86
C TYR A 183 9.60 -20.95 -6.26
N GLU A 184 10.18 -22.12 -6.44
CA GLU A 184 10.17 -22.89 -7.68
C GLU A 184 9.57 -24.27 -7.38
N PRO A 185 8.43 -24.64 -8.01
CA PRO A 185 7.83 -25.96 -7.83
C PRO A 185 8.64 -27.03 -8.55
N GLU A 186 8.95 -28.11 -7.84
CA GLU A 186 9.69 -29.24 -8.37
C GLU A 186 8.73 -30.28 -8.97
N GLY A 187 8.76 -30.42 -10.29
CA GLY A 187 7.99 -31.45 -11.00
C GLY A 187 6.48 -31.20 -11.08
N LEU A 188 5.77 -32.16 -11.64
CA LEU A 188 4.34 -32.05 -11.95
C LEU A 188 3.47 -32.04 -10.67
N GLU A 189 3.78 -32.89 -9.70
CA GLU A 189 3.00 -33.02 -8.47
C GLU A 189 2.87 -31.70 -7.71
N GLN A 190 3.97 -30.92 -7.61
CA GLN A 190 3.92 -29.62 -6.90
C GLN A 190 3.15 -28.57 -7.71
N ARG A 191 3.21 -28.60 -9.05
CA ARG A 191 2.44 -27.71 -9.92
C ARG A 191 0.93 -28.02 -9.84
N GLU A 192 0.55 -29.29 -9.83
CA GLU A 192 -0.82 -29.72 -9.61
C GLU A 192 -1.32 -29.28 -8.22
N ALA A 193 -0.52 -29.47 -7.18
CA ALA A 193 -0.86 -29.05 -5.82
C ALA A 193 -1.06 -27.51 -5.69
N LEU A 194 -0.31 -26.69 -6.45
CA LEU A 194 -0.51 -25.24 -6.52
C LEU A 194 -1.86 -24.90 -7.18
N SER A 195 -2.17 -25.56 -8.30
CA SER A 195 -3.44 -25.35 -9.01
C SER A 195 -4.64 -25.80 -8.17
N ASP A 196 -4.53 -26.93 -7.49
CA ASP A 196 -5.57 -27.44 -6.58
C ASP A 196 -5.76 -26.51 -5.38
N PHE A 197 -4.67 -25.99 -4.82
CA PHE A 197 -4.72 -25.00 -3.74
C PHE A 197 -5.44 -23.73 -4.20
N ALA A 198 -5.09 -23.21 -5.37
CA ALA A 198 -5.71 -22.01 -5.93
C ALA A 198 -7.21 -22.19 -6.15
N LYS A 199 -7.59 -23.31 -6.76
CA LYS A 199 -9.00 -23.68 -6.99
C LYS A 199 -9.79 -23.85 -5.69
N ALA A 200 -9.23 -24.56 -4.72
CA ALA A 200 -9.88 -24.82 -3.43
C ALA A 200 -10.10 -23.54 -2.60
N ASN A 201 -9.28 -22.51 -2.80
CA ASN A 201 -9.37 -21.23 -2.08
C ASN A 201 -9.97 -20.09 -2.94
N GLY A 202 -10.47 -20.38 -4.15
CA GLY A 202 -11.12 -19.39 -5.02
C GLY A 202 -10.21 -18.24 -5.44
N LEU A 203 -8.92 -18.54 -5.70
CA LEU A 203 -7.97 -17.49 -6.11
C LEU A 203 -8.29 -17.05 -7.55
N ALA A 204 -8.19 -15.74 -7.79
CA ALA A 204 -8.26 -15.17 -9.14
C ALA A 204 -7.06 -15.61 -9.98
N ARG A 205 -5.87 -15.54 -9.38
CA ARG A 205 -4.63 -16.02 -9.98
C ARG A 205 -3.69 -16.53 -8.90
N LEU A 206 -2.90 -17.56 -9.22
CA LEU A 206 -1.74 -17.98 -8.46
C LEU A 206 -0.53 -18.05 -9.38
N SER A 207 0.52 -17.32 -9.03
CA SER A 207 1.78 -17.31 -9.76
C SER A 207 2.95 -17.58 -8.82
N VAL A 208 4.02 -18.13 -9.36
CA VAL A 208 5.27 -18.37 -8.66
C VAL A 208 6.42 -17.72 -9.40
N ASP A 209 7.47 -17.31 -8.68
CA ASP A 209 8.69 -16.77 -9.28
C ASP A 209 9.92 -17.39 -8.61
N GLY A 210 10.62 -18.21 -9.37
CA GLY A 210 11.89 -18.82 -8.99
C GLY A 210 13.13 -17.94 -9.25
N GLY A 211 12.93 -16.66 -9.66
CA GLY A 211 14.00 -15.70 -9.99
C GLY A 211 14.12 -15.38 -11.49
N TYR A 212 13.23 -15.90 -12.31
CA TYR A 212 13.21 -15.66 -13.77
C TYR A 212 11.99 -14.85 -14.21
N GLY A 213 11.20 -14.38 -13.27
CA GLY A 213 9.92 -13.70 -13.46
C GLY A 213 8.72 -14.59 -13.12
N PRO A 214 7.54 -13.97 -12.93
CA PRO A 214 6.33 -14.70 -12.53
C PRO A 214 5.87 -15.71 -13.59
N GLU A 215 5.61 -16.93 -13.17
CA GLU A 215 5.00 -17.99 -13.95
C GLU A 215 3.61 -18.33 -13.38
N THR A 216 2.57 -18.16 -14.18
CA THR A 216 1.19 -18.43 -13.76
C THR A 216 0.95 -19.94 -13.66
N GLN A 217 0.48 -20.39 -12.50
CA GLN A 217 0.11 -21.78 -12.24
C GLN A 217 -1.43 -21.99 -12.28
N TRP A 218 -2.19 -20.91 -12.04
CA TRP A 218 -3.65 -20.90 -12.06
C TRP A 218 -4.17 -19.53 -12.43
N GLU A 219 -5.04 -19.43 -13.43
CA GLU A 219 -5.76 -18.22 -13.84
C GLU A 219 -6.92 -18.69 -14.72
N PRO A 220 -8.13 -18.95 -14.15
CA PRO A 220 -9.27 -19.50 -14.90
C PRO A 220 -9.89 -18.49 -15.87
N GLU A 221 -9.71 -17.20 -15.60
CA GLU A 221 -10.13 -16.09 -16.45
C GLU A 221 -9.18 -14.92 -16.29
N PRO A 222 -9.08 -13.97 -17.26
CA PRO A 222 -8.19 -12.84 -17.18
C PRO A 222 -8.43 -12.00 -15.93
N VAL A 223 -7.37 -11.73 -15.18
CA VAL A 223 -7.44 -10.95 -13.95
C VAL A 223 -7.53 -9.47 -14.28
N THR A 224 -8.54 -8.79 -13.73
CA THR A 224 -8.80 -7.36 -13.96
C THR A 224 -8.99 -6.59 -12.67
N VAL A 225 -8.85 -5.27 -12.79
CA VAL A 225 -9.26 -4.29 -11.79
C VAL A 225 -10.14 -3.24 -12.46
N THR A 226 -11.26 -2.92 -11.83
CA THR A 226 -12.18 -1.91 -12.36
C THR A 226 -11.78 -0.51 -11.90
N LEU A 227 -11.30 0.31 -12.85
CA LEU A 227 -10.90 1.69 -12.63
C LEU A 227 -11.91 2.64 -13.29
N SER A 228 -12.65 3.41 -12.48
CA SER A 228 -13.69 4.36 -12.95
C SER A 228 -14.64 3.74 -14.02
N GLY A 229 -15.09 2.50 -13.73
CA GLY A 229 -16.01 1.75 -14.59
C GLY A 229 -15.39 1.07 -15.81
N THR A 230 -14.06 1.08 -15.93
CA THR A 230 -13.33 0.38 -17.00
C THR A 230 -12.54 -0.78 -16.42
N ALA A 231 -12.76 -2.00 -16.92
CA ALA A 231 -11.96 -3.16 -16.56
C ALA A 231 -10.59 -3.06 -17.24
N VAL A 232 -9.53 -3.16 -16.44
CA VAL A 232 -8.12 -3.07 -16.85
C VAL A 232 -7.42 -4.35 -16.46
N ASN A 233 -6.74 -5.01 -17.39
CA ASN A 233 -5.95 -6.20 -17.07
C ASN A 233 -4.93 -5.89 -15.99
N PHE A 234 -4.86 -6.74 -14.97
CA PHE A 234 -3.95 -6.57 -13.86
C PHE A 234 -2.66 -7.38 -14.08
N PRO A 235 -1.52 -6.72 -14.35
CA PRO A 235 -0.26 -7.42 -14.51
C PRO A 235 0.25 -7.92 -13.16
N HIS A 236 1.16 -8.90 -13.17
CA HIS A 236 1.83 -9.35 -11.95
C HIS A 236 2.49 -8.17 -11.23
N SER A 237 2.38 -8.14 -9.91
CA SER A 237 2.91 -7.07 -9.05
C SER A 237 2.44 -5.66 -9.45
N GLY A 238 1.31 -5.54 -10.14
CA GLY A 238 0.72 -4.26 -10.53
C GLY A 238 0.48 -3.35 -9.31
N PHE A 239 0.65 -2.04 -9.49
CA PHE A 239 0.41 -1.09 -8.43
C PHE A 239 -1.07 -0.68 -8.38
N LEU A 240 -1.67 -0.76 -7.20
CA LEU A 240 -2.96 -0.16 -6.85
C LEU A 240 -2.82 0.68 -5.59
N GLN A 241 -3.71 1.63 -5.39
CA GLN A 241 -3.85 2.31 -4.12
C GLN A 241 -4.17 1.28 -3.01
N PRO A 242 -3.67 1.47 -1.79
CA PRO A 242 -3.79 0.45 -0.74
C PRO A 242 -5.23 0.18 -0.30
N THR A 243 -6.16 1.13 -0.51
CA THR A 243 -7.58 1.01 -0.17
C THR A 243 -8.44 1.62 -1.27
N GLN A 244 -9.63 1.05 -1.50
CA GLN A 244 -10.56 1.55 -2.52
C GLN A 244 -11.17 2.91 -2.15
N ASP A 245 -11.47 3.13 -0.87
CA ASP A 245 -11.99 4.42 -0.39
C ASP A 245 -10.94 5.52 -0.51
N GLY A 246 -9.67 5.24 -0.16
CA GLY A 246 -8.56 6.16 -0.38
C GLY A 246 -8.38 6.52 -1.85
N GLN A 247 -8.48 5.55 -2.76
CA GLN A 247 -8.45 5.79 -4.20
C GLN A 247 -9.58 6.74 -4.65
N LYS A 248 -10.80 6.53 -4.16
CA LYS A 248 -11.95 7.40 -4.50
C LYS A 248 -11.73 8.83 -4.03
N VAL A 249 -11.19 9.02 -2.81
CA VAL A 249 -10.88 10.34 -2.28
C VAL A 249 -9.80 11.06 -3.09
N LEU A 250 -8.72 10.35 -3.47
CA LEU A 250 -7.68 10.90 -4.32
C LEU A 250 -8.22 11.32 -5.70
N ILE A 251 -9.08 10.49 -6.30
CA ILE A 251 -9.73 10.82 -7.57
C ILE A 251 -10.60 12.09 -7.43
N ALA A 252 -11.41 12.17 -6.37
CA ALA A 252 -12.29 13.33 -6.14
C ALA A 252 -11.48 14.63 -5.97
N ALA A 253 -10.42 14.59 -5.14
CA ALA A 253 -9.55 15.74 -4.91
C ALA A 253 -8.82 16.18 -6.20
N MET A 254 -8.35 15.23 -7.00
CA MET A 254 -7.71 15.50 -8.28
C MET A 254 -8.70 16.13 -9.29
N LEU A 255 -9.93 15.62 -9.39
CA LEU A 255 -10.95 16.18 -10.28
C LEU A 255 -11.33 17.60 -9.86
N GLU A 256 -11.43 17.87 -8.55
CA GLU A 256 -11.67 19.20 -8.00
C GLU A 256 -10.54 20.17 -8.37
N ALA A 257 -9.28 19.77 -8.18
CA ALA A 257 -8.12 20.59 -8.48
C ALA A 257 -7.96 20.93 -9.98
N ILE A 258 -8.30 19.97 -10.87
CA ILE A 258 -8.18 20.14 -12.32
C ILE A 258 -9.34 20.98 -12.89
N GLY A 259 -10.51 20.96 -12.27
CA GLY A 259 -11.65 21.79 -12.68
C GLY A 259 -12.06 21.58 -14.14
N ASP A 260 -12.18 22.70 -14.88
CA ASP A 260 -12.71 22.74 -16.25
C ASP A 260 -11.69 22.46 -17.35
N ALA A 261 -10.46 22.07 -17.01
CA ALA A 261 -9.43 21.68 -17.99
C ALA A 261 -9.98 20.66 -18.99
N LYS A 262 -9.64 20.80 -20.28
CA LYS A 262 -10.15 19.94 -21.37
C LYS A 262 -9.12 18.96 -21.88
N LEU A 263 -7.85 19.31 -21.86
CA LEU A 263 -6.71 18.47 -22.25
C LEU A 263 -5.76 18.34 -21.08
N VAL A 264 -5.65 17.13 -20.53
CA VAL A 264 -4.92 16.85 -19.28
C VAL A 264 -3.80 15.84 -19.52
N ALA A 265 -2.66 16.05 -18.86
CA ALA A 265 -1.56 15.07 -18.83
C ALA A 265 -1.57 14.29 -17.50
N ASP A 266 -1.71 12.96 -17.58
CA ASP A 266 -1.51 12.04 -16.47
C ASP A 266 -0.12 11.41 -16.60
N LEU A 267 0.80 11.90 -15.79
CA LEU A 267 2.20 11.48 -15.80
C LEU A 267 2.45 10.47 -14.68
N PHE A 268 3.18 9.37 -14.98
CA PHE A 268 3.28 8.19 -14.15
C PHE A 268 1.92 7.51 -13.95
N ALA A 269 1.19 7.37 -15.04
CA ALA A 269 -0.22 6.96 -15.06
C ALA A 269 -0.50 5.56 -14.48
N GLY A 270 0.52 4.68 -14.40
CA GLY A 270 0.37 3.31 -13.95
C GLY A 270 -0.67 2.54 -14.78
N LEU A 271 -1.64 1.93 -14.12
CA LEU A 271 -2.77 1.24 -14.75
C LEU A 271 -3.88 2.18 -15.21
N GLY A 272 -3.74 3.49 -14.96
CA GLY A 272 -4.72 4.49 -15.35
C GLY A 272 -5.77 4.84 -14.29
N THR A 273 -5.43 4.73 -13.01
CA THR A 273 -6.34 5.09 -11.91
C THR A 273 -6.94 6.48 -12.08
N PHE A 274 -6.09 7.47 -12.40
CA PHE A 274 -6.54 8.84 -12.68
C PHE A 274 -6.95 9.04 -14.14
N THR A 275 -6.24 8.42 -15.07
CA THR A 275 -6.53 8.48 -16.52
C THR A 275 -8.00 8.16 -16.80
N PHE A 276 -8.52 7.03 -16.27
CA PHE A 276 -9.91 6.64 -16.51
C PHE A 276 -10.92 7.55 -15.80
N ALA A 277 -10.59 8.12 -14.66
CA ALA A 277 -11.44 9.10 -14.00
C ALA A 277 -11.51 10.41 -14.83
N LEU A 278 -10.37 10.94 -15.24
CA LEU A 278 -10.25 12.15 -16.07
C LEU A 278 -10.94 12.02 -17.41
N SER A 279 -10.80 10.87 -18.05
CA SER A 279 -11.33 10.65 -19.40
C SER A 279 -12.86 10.49 -19.47
N ALA A 280 -13.57 10.66 -18.36
CA ALA A 280 -15.03 10.71 -18.36
C ALA A 280 -15.57 11.89 -19.22
N ASP A 281 -14.90 13.05 -19.16
CA ASP A 281 -15.29 14.28 -19.85
C ASP A 281 -14.11 15.07 -20.46
N LYS A 282 -12.88 14.57 -20.32
CA LYS A 282 -11.65 15.23 -20.77
C LYS A 282 -10.87 14.37 -21.76
N LYS A 283 -10.00 15.02 -22.55
CA LYS A 283 -8.96 14.34 -23.34
C LYS A 283 -7.75 14.13 -22.45
N VAL A 284 -7.22 12.90 -22.41
CA VAL A 284 -6.12 12.56 -21.54
C VAL A 284 -4.93 12.04 -22.33
N TYR A 285 -3.77 12.64 -22.10
CA TYR A 285 -2.48 12.09 -22.45
C TYR A 285 -1.95 11.35 -21.23
N ALA A 286 -1.72 10.04 -21.34
CA ALA A 286 -1.22 9.20 -20.26
C ALA A 286 0.19 8.68 -20.60
N ALA A 287 1.17 8.94 -19.74
CA ALA A 287 2.55 8.50 -19.92
C ALA A 287 2.98 7.62 -18.73
N GLU A 288 3.54 6.45 -19.03
CA GLU A 288 4.02 5.48 -18.03
C GLU A 288 5.27 4.75 -18.55
N GLY A 289 6.23 4.50 -17.64
CA GLY A 289 7.48 3.82 -17.93
C GLY A 289 7.43 2.29 -17.79
N ALA A 290 6.52 1.77 -16.96
CA ALA A 290 6.34 0.33 -16.78
C ALA A 290 5.57 -0.27 -17.97
N ARG A 291 6.23 -1.15 -18.74
CA ARG A 291 5.67 -1.71 -19.99
C ARG A 291 4.36 -2.45 -19.79
N ASP A 292 4.26 -3.24 -18.74
CA ASP A 292 3.07 -4.05 -18.48
C ASP A 292 1.89 -3.17 -18.04
N ALA A 293 2.15 -2.13 -17.23
CA ALA A 293 1.14 -1.18 -16.80
C ALA A 293 0.59 -0.36 -17.98
N ILE A 294 1.48 0.26 -18.78
CA ILE A 294 1.04 1.04 -19.94
C ILE A 294 0.39 0.17 -21.02
N GLY A 295 0.83 -1.08 -21.16
CA GLY A 295 0.22 -2.06 -22.05
C GLY A 295 -1.23 -2.35 -21.67
N SER A 296 -1.47 -2.63 -20.37
CA SER A 296 -2.81 -2.86 -19.81
C SER A 296 -3.70 -1.62 -19.95
N LEU A 297 -3.17 -0.43 -19.61
CA LEU A 297 -3.89 0.84 -19.77
C LEU A 297 -4.29 1.07 -21.22
N LYS A 298 -3.36 0.94 -22.16
CA LYS A 298 -3.59 1.14 -23.59
C LYS A 298 -4.62 0.16 -24.15
N LEU A 299 -4.56 -1.11 -23.74
CA LEU A 299 -5.53 -2.11 -24.16
C LEU A 299 -6.94 -1.72 -23.69
N ALA A 300 -7.09 -1.38 -22.40
CA ALA A 300 -8.37 -0.95 -21.84
C ALA A 300 -8.87 0.36 -22.46
N ALA A 301 -7.99 1.33 -22.71
CA ALA A 301 -8.32 2.57 -23.40
C ALA A 301 -8.87 2.32 -24.80
N ASN A 302 -8.24 1.43 -25.58
CA ASN A 302 -8.69 1.09 -26.94
C ASN A 302 -10.05 0.39 -27.00
N HIS A 303 -10.45 -0.32 -25.92
CA HIS A 303 -11.77 -0.95 -25.81
C HIS A 303 -12.83 0.00 -25.22
N SER A 304 -12.43 1.18 -24.79
CA SER A 304 -13.34 2.20 -24.26
C SER A 304 -13.64 3.25 -25.32
N SER A 305 -14.76 3.95 -25.19
CA SER A 305 -15.11 5.12 -26.05
C SER A 305 -14.40 6.42 -25.60
N ARG A 306 -13.42 6.31 -24.70
CA ARG A 306 -12.78 7.45 -24.05
C ARG A 306 -11.64 8.03 -24.89
N GLN A 307 -11.39 9.33 -24.78
CA GLN A 307 -10.33 10.01 -25.52
C GLN A 307 -9.01 9.97 -24.72
N ILE A 308 -8.32 8.83 -24.80
CA ILE A 308 -7.06 8.60 -24.09
C ILE A 308 -5.95 8.32 -25.11
N PHE A 309 -4.87 9.06 -25.03
CA PHE A 309 -3.64 8.79 -25.75
C PHE A 309 -2.58 8.24 -24.78
N CYS A 310 -2.09 7.02 -25.02
CA CYS A 310 -1.13 6.34 -24.15
C CYS A 310 0.26 6.33 -24.78
N GLU A 311 1.27 6.79 -24.03
CA GLU A 311 2.69 6.73 -24.42
C GLU A 311 3.49 5.91 -23.42
N HIS A 312 4.26 4.93 -23.91
CA HIS A 312 5.32 4.29 -23.12
C HIS A 312 6.51 5.24 -23.05
N ARG A 313 6.70 5.88 -21.90
CA ARG A 313 7.73 6.89 -21.71
C ARG A 313 8.35 6.81 -20.32
N ASP A 314 9.64 6.59 -20.25
CA ASP A 314 10.42 6.70 -19.03
C ASP A 314 10.60 8.20 -18.71
N LEU A 315 9.75 8.70 -17.81
CA LEU A 315 9.70 10.11 -17.46
C LEU A 315 10.92 10.57 -16.64
N PHE A 316 11.67 9.66 -16.03
CA PHE A 316 12.94 10.01 -15.36
C PHE A 316 14.06 10.28 -16.38
N ARG A 317 14.09 9.53 -17.48
CA ARG A 317 15.10 9.68 -18.53
C ARG A 317 14.68 10.66 -19.64
N ARG A 318 13.40 10.74 -19.93
CA ARG A 318 12.82 11.57 -20.96
C ARG A 318 11.59 12.30 -20.41
N PRO A 319 11.74 13.26 -19.46
CA PRO A 319 10.61 14.07 -19.01
C PRO A 319 9.98 14.82 -20.18
N LEU A 320 8.76 15.31 -20.03
CA LEU A 320 8.18 16.22 -21.02
C LEU A 320 8.95 17.55 -21.00
N SER A 321 9.21 18.08 -22.20
CA SER A 321 9.77 19.42 -22.32
C SER A 321 8.71 20.49 -21.94
N VAL A 322 9.17 21.71 -21.72
CA VAL A 322 8.27 22.85 -21.44
C VAL A 322 7.27 23.04 -22.58
N GLU A 323 7.72 22.87 -23.83
CA GLU A 323 6.84 23.00 -25.00
C GLU A 323 5.79 21.88 -25.06
N GLU A 324 6.16 20.66 -24.66
CA GLU A 324 5.20 19.55 -24.55
C GLU A 324 4.18 19.81 -23.44
N LEU A 325 4.64 20.27 -22.25
CA LEU A 325 3.77 20.58 -21.11
C LEU A 325 2.81 21.73 -21.39
N ASN A 326 3.26 22.79 -22.09
CA ASN A 326 2.41 23.93 -22.46
C ASN A 326 1.25 23.59 -23.41
N ARG A 327 1.15 22.34 -23.86
CA ARG A 327 0.03 21.85 -24.69
C ARG A 327 -1.17 21.41 -23.87
N PHE A 328 -1.00 21.21 -22.58
CA PHE A 328 -2.05 20.75 -21.67
C PHE A 328 -2.60 21.92 -20.86
N ASP A 329 -3.88 21.80 -20.49
CA ASP A 329 -4.53 22.76 -19.61
C ASP A 329 -4.18 22.46 -18.13
N ALA A 330 -3.90 21.19 -17.83
CA ALA A 330 -3.47 20.70 -16.52
C ALA A 330 -2.65 19.40 -16.63
#